data_cf08959818a8397a708374cecde8b31c
#
_entry.id   cf08959818a8397a708374cecde8b31c
#
_cell.length_a   1.000
_cell.length_b   1.000
_cell.length_c   1.000
_cell.angle_alpha   90.00
_cell.angle_beta   90.00
_cell.angle_gamma   90.00
#
_symmetry.space_group_name_H-M   'P 1'
#
loop_
_entity.id
_entity.type
_entity.pdbx_description
1 polymer ?
#
loop_
_entity_poly.entity_id
_entity_poly.type
_entity_poly.pdbx_seq_one_letter_code
_entity_poly.pdbx_strand_id
1 'polypeptide(L)'
;MSDLEKFRRETRAWLEANCPPEMRRPMTSDEETFWGGRNTKFSSEPQRVWFERMRDKGWTVPHWPREYGGAGLDPEQTKIVRQEMAAIGARQPLVSFGISMLGPALLKYGTDAQKKEHLPKIAAGLIRWCQGYSEPNAGSDLASLQTRAESDGDDFIINGQKIWTSYANYADWIF
;
A
#
# COMPACT_ATOMS: atom_id res chain seq x y z
N MET A 1 0.77 -20.22 27.89
CA MET A 1 0.49 -19.71 26.53
C MET A 1 1.20 -18.38 26.39
N SER A 2 2.10 -18.26 25.41
CA SER A 2 2.84 -17.00 25.20
C SER A 2 1.91 -15.90 24.64
N ASP A 3 2.31 -14.64 24.78
CA ASP A 3 1.54 -13.50 24.24
C ASP A 3 1.37 -13.60 22.72
N LEU A 4 2.36 -14.11 21.99
CA LEU A 4 2.27 -14.33 20.55
C LEU A 4 1.31 -15.46 20.17
N GLU A 5 1.21 -16.53 20.96
CA GLU A 5 0.21 -17.59 20.73
C GLU A 5 -1.21 -17.08 20.98
N LYS A 6 -1.39 -16.26 22.01
CA LYS A 6 -2.66 -15.58 22.25
C LYS A 6 -3.02 -14.67 21.08
N PHE A 7 -2.09 -13.81 20.64
CA PHE A 7 -2.27 -12.90 19.53
C PHE A 7 -2.62 -13.65 18.24
N ARG A 8 -1.92 -14.76 17.93
CA ARG A 8 -2.22 -15.62 16.77
C ARG A 8 -3.65 -16.14 16.78
N ARG A 9 -4.09 -16.67 17.91
CA ARG A 9 -5.46 -17.20 18.06
C ARG A 9 -6.50 -16.10 17.87
N GLU A 10 -6.30 -14.94 18.49
CA GLU A 10 -7.20 -13.78 18.36
C GLU A 10 -7.22 -13.25 16.91
N THR A 11 -6.06 -13.21 16.24
CA THR A 11 -5.94 -12.85 14.83
C THR A 11 -6.72 -13.81 13.95
N ARG A 12 -6.55 -15.13 14.12
CA ARG A 12 -7.30 -16.14 13.38
C ARG A 12 -8.80 -15.98 13.58
N ALA A 13 -9.26 -15.90 14.82
CA ALA A 13 -10.67 -15.77 15.14
C ALA A 13 -11.26 -14.49 14.51
N TRP A 14 -10.54 -13.38 14.56
CA TRP A 14 -10.99 -12.14 13.94
C TRP A 14 -11.08 -12.26 12.40
N LEU A 15 -10.07 -12.83 11.77
CA LEU A 15 -10.05 -13.02 10.32
C LEU A 15 -11.17 -13.93 9.85
N GLU A 16 -11.43 -15.03 10.54
CA GLU A 16 -12.52 -15.97 10.24
C GLU A 16 -13.90 -15.32 10.38
N ALA A 17 -14.08 -14.47 11.38
CA ALA A 17 -15.32 -13.77 11.61
C ALA A 17 -15.57 -12.60 10.64
N ASN A 18 -14.51 -11.98 10.10
CA ASN A 18 -14.61 -10.72 9.35
C ASN A 18 -14.29 -10.83 7.87
N CYS A 19 -13.54 -11.85 7.41
CA CYS A 19 -13.25 -12.04 6.01
C CYS A 19 -14.43 -12.71 5.30
N PRO A 20 -15.07 -12.05 4.32
CA PRO A 20 -16.15 -12.66 3.54
C PRO A 20 -15.67 -13.94 2.84
N PRO A 21 -16.53 -14.97 2.70
CA PRO A 21 -16.15 -16.23 2.05
C PRO A 21 -15.62 -16.04 0.61
N GLU A 22 -16.14 -15.07 -0.13
CA GLU A 22 -15.74 -14.73 -1.48
C GLU A 22 -14.29 -14.21 -1.53
N MET A 23 -13.85 -13.56 -0.46
CA MET A 23 -12.49 -13.02 -0.32
C MET A 23 -11.46 -14.07 0.14
N ARG A 24 -11.89 -15.31 0.37
CA ARG A 24 -11.03 -16.46 0.68
C ARG A 24 -10.79 -17.38 -0.52
N ARG A 25 -11.15 -16.92 -1.71
CA ARG A 25 -10.95 -17.68 -2.96
C ARG A 25 -9.84 -17.01 -3.78
N PRO A 26 -9.09 -17.76 -4.59
CA PRO A 26 -8.19 -17.19 -5.57
C PRO A 26 -8.89 -16.16 -6.46
N MET A 27 -8.17 -15.14 -6.89
CA MET A 27 -8.66 -14.21 -7.91
C MET A 27 -8.80 -14.95 -9.26
N THR A 28 -9.79 -14.58 -10.03
CA THR A 28 -10.04 -15.13 -11.38
C THR A 28 -9.51 -14.22 -12.49
N SER A 29 -9.28 -12.94 -12.16
CA SER A 29 -8.65 -11.94 -13.03
C SER A 29 -7.91 -10.88 -12.23
N ASP A 30 -7.01 -10.16 -12.89
CA ASP A 30 -6.28 -9.03 -12.29
C ASP A 30 -7.20 -7.85 -11.93
N GLU A 31 -8.37 -7.77 -12.56
CA GLU A 31 -9.38 -6.74 -12.27
C GLU A 31 -9.97 -6.85 -10.86
N GLU A 32 -9.86 -8.02 -10.24
CA GLU A 32 -10.24 -8.23 -8.85
C GLU A 32 -9.22 -7.67 -7.84
N THR A 33 -8.07 -7.17 -8.29
CA THR A 33 -7.08 -6.53 -7.41
C THR A 33 -7.55 -5.13 -7.05
N PHE A 34 -7.69 -4.86 -5.75
CA PHE A 34 -8.02 -3.52 -5.27
C PHE A 34 -6.75 -2.67 -5.09
N TRP A 35 -6.62 -1.64 -5.91
CA TRP A 35 -5.44 -0.76 -5.94
C TRP A 35 -5.63 0.57 -5.21
N GLY A 36 -6.86 0.92 -4.86
CA GLY A 36 -7.18 2.25 -4.34
C GLY A 36 -7.07 3.36 -5.39
N GLY A 37 -7.07 4.63 -4.93
CA GLY A 37 -6.99 5.81 -5.77
C GLY A 37 -8.31 6.57 -5.87
N ARG A 38 -8.27 7.81 -6.40
CA ARG A 38 -9.44 8.72 -6.50
C ARG A 38 -10.59 8.15 -7.32
N ASN A 39 -10.25 7.44 -8.40
CA ASN A 39 -11.22 6.94 -9.37
C ASN A 39 -11.45 5.43 -9.24
N THR A 40 -11.03 4.83 -8.12
CA THR A 40 -11.14 3.40 -7.92
C THR A 40 -12.58 2.96 -7.72
N LYS A 41 -12.86 1.71 -8.12
CA LYS A 41 -14.13 1.03 -7.88
C LYS A 41 -13.84 -0.34 -7.30
N PHE A 42 -14.70 -0.78 -6.39
CA PHE A 42 -14.65 -2.15 -5.91
C PHE A 42 -15.24 -3.09 -6.96
N SER A 43 -14.60 -4.24 -7.18
CA SER A 43 -15.09 -5.27 -8.09
C SER A 43 -16.32 -5.98 -7.55
N SER A 44 -16.53 -5.93 -6.24
CA SER A 44 -17.68 -6.54 -5.57
C SER A 44 -17.92 -5.94 -4.18
N GLU A 45 -19.13 -6.14 -3.65
CA GLU A 45 -19.47 -5.74 -2.28
C GLU A 45 -18.62 -6.47 -1.22
N PRO A 46 -18.37 -7.80 -1.30
CA PRO A 46 -17.45 -8.48 -0.40
C PRO A 46 -16.04 -7.88 -0.39
N GLN A 47 -15.51 -7.43 -1.54
CA GLN A 47 -14.21 -6.76 -1.62
C GLN A 47 -14.21 -5.43 -0.84
N ARG A 48 -15.27 -4.61 -1.00
CA ARG A 48 -15.44 -3.36 -0.27
C ARG A 48 -15.46 -3.60 1.24
N VAL A 49 -16.31 -4.52 1.67
CA VAL A 49 -16.47 -4.88 3.10
C VAL A 49 -15.14 -5.38 3.69
N TRP A 50 -14.44 -6.25 2.96
CA TRP A 50 -13.14 -6.77 3.39
C TRP A 50 -12.10 -5.66 3.54
N PHE A 51 -11.97 -4.81 2.54
CA PHE A 51 -11.06 -3.67 2.58
C PHE A 51 -11.36 -2.74 3.75
N GLU A 52 -12.61 -2.34 3.93
CA GLU A 52 -13.02 -1.44 5.01
C GLU A 52 -12.70 -2.01 6.41
N ARG A 53 -13.02 -3.29 6.65
CA ARG A 53 -12.69 -3.97 7.91
C ARG A 53 -11.18 -4.02 8.18
N MET A 54 -10.39 -4.32 7.16
CA MET A 54 -8.94 -4.37 7.28
C MET A 54 -8.33 -2.98 7.49
N ARG A 55 -8.85 -1.97 6.79
CA ARG A 55 -8.47 -0.57 6.99
C ARG A 55 -8.77 -0.10 8.40
N ASP A 56 -9.98 -0.32 8.88
CA ASP A 56 -10.42 0.13 10.21
C ASP A 56 -9.65 -0.59 11.34
N LYS A 57 -9.16 -1.79 11.07
CA LYS A 57 -8.25 -2.53 11.95
C LYS A 57 -6.79 -2.04 11.87
N GLY A 58 -6.45 -1.18 10.89
CA GLY A 58 -5.09 -0.77 10.57
C GLY A 58 -4.25 -1.87 9.89
N TRP A 59 -4.91 -2.90 9.33
CA TRP A 59 -4.25 -4.08 8.77
C TRP A 59 -4.02 -4.01 7.25
N THR A 60 -4.35 -2.91 6.61
CA THR A 60 -3.80 -2.59 5.27
C THR A 60 -2.29 -2.35 5.33
N VAL A 61 -1.82 -1.78 6.45
CA VAL A 61 -0.41 -1.49 6.74
C VAL A 61 -0.08 -1.80 8.22
N PRO A 62 -0.15 -3.08 8.65
CA PRO A 62 -0.22 -3.46 10.07
C PRO A 62 0.96 -2.97 10.91
N HIS A 63 2.15 -2.83 10.32
CA HIS A 63 3.37 -2.40 11.01
C HIS A 63 3.58 -0.87 11.03
N TRP A 64 2.77 -0.09 10.28
CA TRP A 64 2.90 1.35 10.32
C TRP A 64 2.40 1.93 11.64
N PRO A 65 2.91 3.09 12.07
CA PRO A 65 2.39 3.81 13.21
C PRO A 65 0.89 4.06 13.11
N ARG A 66 0.19 4.04 14.24
CA ARG A 66 -1.27 4.25 14.30
C ARG A 66 -1.70 5.61 13.76
N GLU A 67 -0.89 6.64 14.00
CA GLU A 67 -1.12 8.00 13.49
C GLU A 67 -1.14 8.09 11.97
N TYR A 68 -0.57 7.10 11.27
CA TYR A 68 -0.56 7.00 9.80
C TYR A 68 -1.48 5.89 9.26
N GLY A 69 -2.41 5.40 10.08
CA GLY A 69 -3.42 4.42 9.66
C GLY A 69 -2.99 2.96 9.80
N GLY A 70 -1.83 2.69 10.40
CA GLY A 70 -1.40 1.33 10.74
C GLY A 70 -1.93 0.86 12.08
N ALA A 71 -1.63 -0.39 12.43
CA ALA A 71 -1.95 -0.97 13.74
C ALA A 71 -0.80 -0.85 14.75
N GLY A 72 0.39 -0.40 14.33
CA GLY A 72 1.57 -0.31 15.17
C GLY A 72 2.09 -1.67 15.64
N LEU A 73 1.87 -2.72 14.85
CA LEU A 73 2.31 -4.07 15.19
C LEU A 73 3.82 -4.22 15.03
N ASP A 74 4.41 -4.97 15.93
CA ASP A 74 5.80 -5.36 15.81
C ASP A 74 6.03 -6.36 14.63
N PRO A 75 7.29 -6.69 14.27
CA PRO A 75 7.57 -7.59 13.16
C PRO A 75 6.98 -8.99 13.32
N GLU A 76 6.98 -9.57 14.55
CA GLU A 76 6.44 -10.90 14.79
C GLU A 76 4.92 -10.92 14.71
N GLN A 77 4.26 -9.92 15.28
CA GLN A 77 2.81 -9.74 15.15
C GLN A 77 2.41 -9.52 13.68
N THR A 78 3.14 -8.69 12.94
CA THR A 78 2.90 -8.46 11.51
C THR A 78 3.04 -9.74 10.69
N LYS A 79 4.04 -10.56 11.00
CA LYS A 79 4.23 -11.87 10.39
C LYS A 79 3.07 -12.82 10.69
N ILE A 80 2.59 -12.82 11.95
CA ILE A 80 1.41 -13.61 12.35
C ILE A 80 0.19 -13.21 11.53
N VAL A 81 -0.12 -11.90 11.40
CA VAL A 81 -1.27 -11.45 10.58
C VAL A 81 -1.18 -11.99 9.16
N ARG A 82 -0.01 -11.89 8.51
CA ARG A 82 0.21 -12.41 7.15
C ARG A 82 0.04 -13.93 7.05
N GLN A 83 0.56 -14.66 8.03
CA GLN A 83 0.44 -16.11 8.09
C GLN A 83 -1.01 -16.57 8.27
N GLU A 84 -1.76 -15.89 9.15
CA GLU A 84 -3.14 -16.23 9.42
C GLU A 84 -4.06 -15.86 8.24
N MET A 85 -3.79 -14.73 7.55
CA MET A 85 -4.46 -14.40 6.29
C MET A 85 -4.23 -15.49 5.24
N ALA A 86 -2.97 -15.91 5.04
CA ALA A 86 -2.63 -16.97 4.09
C ALA A 86 -3.30 -18.29 4.46
N ALA A 87 -3.34 -18.64 5.74
CA ALA A 87 -3.92 -19.91 6.22
C ALA A 87 -5.44 -20.01 5.99
N ILE A 88 -6.18 -18.90 5.96
CA ILE A 88 -7.60 -18.90 5.58
C ILE A 88 -7.84 -18.58 4.10
N GLY A 89 -6.78 -18.41 3.30
CA GLY A 89 -6.87 -18.05 1.89
C GLY A 89 -7.34 -16.62 1.63
N ALA A 90 -7.23 -15.71 2.62
CA ALA A 90 -7.70 -14.34 2.48
C ALA A 90 -6.86 -13.55 1.47
N ARG A 91 -7.55 -12.86 0.55
CA ARG A 91 -6.93 -11.95 -0.41
C ARG A 91 -6.35 -10.72 0.27
N GLN A 92 -5.32 -10.12 -0.34
CA GLN A 92 -4.80 -8.82 0.10
C GLN A 92 -5.91 -7.77 0.00
N PRO A 93 -6.14 -6.98 1.07
CA PRO A 93 -7.22 -5.99 1.09
C PRO A 93 -6.92 -4.78 0.20
N LEU A 94 -5.65 -4.46 0.01
CA LEU A 94 -5.16 -3.32 -0.77
C LEU A 94 -3.78 -3.64 -1.32
N VAL A 95 -3.59 -3.45 -2.62
CA VAL A 95 -2.28 -3.49 -3.29
C VAL A 95 -1.91 -2.07 -3.71
N SER A 96 -0.72 -1.60 -3.36
CA SER A 96 -0.32 -0.23 -3.67
C SER A 96 1.19 -0.07 -3.66
N PHE A 97 1.75 0.60 -4.68
CA PHE A 97 3.15 1.05 -4.67
C PHE A 97 3.41 2.08 -3.57
N GLY A 98 2.36 2.82 -3.17
CA GLY A 98 2.42 3.66 -1.98
C GLY A 98 2.75 2.87 -0.71
N ILE A 99 2.20 1.65 -0.56
CA ILE A 99 2.48 0.79 0.60
C ILE A 99 3.82 0.09 0.49
N SER A 100 4.13 -0.48 -0.68
CA SER A 100 5.29 -1.36 -0.83
C SER A 100 6.61 -0.61 -1.10
N MET A 101 6.56 0.60 -1.65
CA MET A 101 7.72 1.36 -2.09
C MET A 101 7.83 2.73 -1.42
N LEU A 102 6.89 3.64 -1.68
CA LEU A 102 6.97 5.02 -1.20
C LEU A 102 6.81 5.13 0.33
N GLY A 103 5.86 4.40 0.91
CA GLY A 103 5.57 4.47 2.34
C GLY A 103 6.77 4.14 3.23
N PRO A 104 7.49 3.04 2.99
CA PRO A 104 8.74 2.75 3.71
C PRO A 104 9.79 3.86 3.59
N ALA A 105 9.91 4.49 2.41
CA ALA A 105 10.81 5.61 2.19
C ALA A 105 10.36 6.86 2.96
N LEU A 106 9.08 7.20 2.92
CA LEU A 106 8.52 8.31 3.69
C LEU A 106 8.66 8.10 5.20
N LEU A 107 8.36 6.91 5.70
CA LEU A 107 8.52 6.59 7.13
C LEU A 107 9.96 6.81 7.60
N LYS A 108 10.94 6.49 6.76
CA LYS A 108 12.36 6.58 7.11
C LYS A 108 12.94 7.97 6.87
N TYR A 109 12.62 8.61 5.75
CA TYR A 109 13.31 9.80 5.25
C TYR A 109 12.40 11.02 5.07
N GLY A 110 11.09 10.86 5.06
CA GLY A 110 10.15 11.96 4.85
C GLY A 110 10.15 12.95 6.03
N THR A 111 9.83 14.20 5.74
CA THR A 111 9.51 15.18 6.78
C THR A 111 8.20 14.83 7.46
N ASP A 112 7.95 15.40 8.65
CA ASP A 112 6.67 15.18 9.36
C ASP A 112 5.47 15.67 8.55
N ALA A 113 5.63 16.76 7.78
CA ALA A 113 4.61 17.27 6.87
C ALA A 113 4.27 16.26 5.78
N GLN A 114 5.29 15.70 5.09
CA GLN A 114 5.11 14.69 4.05
C GLN A 114 4.47 13.40 4.60
N LYS A 115 4.90 12.94 5.77
CA LYS A 115 4.32 11.76 6.43
C LYS A 115 2.84 11.97 6.73
N LYS A 116 2.49 13.09 7.36
CA LYS A 116 1.09 13.43 7.70
C LYS A 116 0.20 13.62 6.48
N GLU A 117 0.75 14.19 5.40
CA GLU A 117 0.03 14.42 4.16
C GLU A 117 -0.29 13.13 3.41
N HIS A 118 0.68 12.21 3.29
CA HIS A 118 0.59 11.10 2.35
C HIS A 118 0.29 9.75 2.99
N LEU A 119 0.93 9.42 4.13
CA LEU A 119 0.83 8.08 4.70
C LEU A 119 -0.60 7.67 5.07
N PRO A 120 -1.42 8.51 5.74
CA PRO A 120 -2.80 8.14 6.05
C PRO A 120 -3.65 7.89 4.79
N LYS A 121 -3.46 8.69 3.74
CA LYS A 121 -4.18 8.53 2.48
C LYS A 121 -3.76 7.25 1.74
N ILE A 122 -2.48 6.87 1.80
CA ILE A 122 -1.97 5.61 1.25
C ILE A 122 -2.58 4.43 2.02
N ALA A 123 -2.53 4.44 3.34
CA ALA A 123 -3.07 3.37 4.19
C ALA A 123 -4.58 3.17 3.99
N ALA A 124 -5.30 4.28 3.77
CA ALA A 124 -6.74 4.29 3.52
C ALA A 124 -7.13 4.01 2.06
N GLY A 125 -6.17 3.76 1.15
CA GLY A 125 -6.43 3.50 -0.26
C GLY A 125 -7.04 4.68 -1.02
N LEU A 126 -6.89 5.91 -0.52
CA LEU A 126 -7.48 7.11 -1.12
C LEU A 126 -6.65 7.68 -2.26
N ILE A 127 -5.36 7.38 -2.29
CA ILE A 127 -4.43 7.82 -3.34
C ILE A 127 -3.63 6.64 -3.86
N ARG A 128 -3.46 6.59 -5.18
CA ARG A 128 -2.68 5.58 -5.89
C ARG A 128 -1.41 6.21 -6.45
N TRP A 129 -0.28 5.60 -6.14
CA TRP A 129 1.04 6.05 -6.58
C TRP A 129 1.58 5.14 -7.68
N CYS A 130 2.33 5.70 -8.62
CA CYS A 130 3.22 4.97 -9.52
C CYS A 130 4.67 5.40 -9.30
N GLN A 131 5.60 4.56 -9.78
CA GLN A 131 7.04 4.80 -9.67
C GLN A 131 7.57 5.32 -11.00
N GLY A 132 8.15 6.53 -11.01
CA GLY A 132 8.74 7.16 -12.18
C GLY A 132 10.26 7.24 -12.09
N TYR A 133 10.95 6.10 -12.19
CA TYR A 133 12.41 6.04 -12.09
C TYR A 133 13.07 6.00 -13.46
N SER A 134 12.76 4.99 -14.27
CA SER A 134 13.44 4.73 -15.54
C SER A 134 13.26 5.84 -16.56
N GLU A 135 14.29 6.04 -17.38
CA GLU A 135 14.31 6.94 -18.52
C GLU A 135 14.72 6.16 -19.79
N PRO A 136 14.52 6.70 -21.01
CA PRO A 136 14.86 5.99 -22.25
C PRO A 136 16.28 5.41 -22.27
N ASN A 137 17.23 6.09 -21.63
CA ASN A 137 18.64 5.68 -21.57
C ASN A 137 19.11 5.27 -20.16
N ALA A 138 18.20 5.19 -19.18
CA ALA A 138 18.54 4.90 -17.79
C ALA A 138 17.49 3.96 -17.16
N GLY A 139 17.75 2.68 -17.27
CA GLY A 139 16.96 1.61 -16.62
C GLY A 139 17.81 0.90 -15.58
N SER A 140 18.53 -0.15 -15.98
CA SER A 140 19.46 -0.87 -15.09
C SER A 140 20.59 0.03 -14.58
N ASP A 141 21.09 0.94 -15.42
CA ASP A 141 22.00 2.01 -15.02
C ASP A 141 21.19 3.23 -14.58
N LEU A 142 20.63 3.17 -13.37
CA LEU A 142 19.84 4.26 -12.81
C LEU A 142 20.67 5.51 -12.51
N ALA A 143 21.99 5.40 -12.39
CA ALA A 143 22.88 6.52 -12.17
C ALA A 143 22.96 7.46 -13.39
N SER A 144 22.56 7.00 -14.58
CA SER A 144 22.53 7.77 -15.83
C SER A 144 21.28 8.64 -16.01
N LEU A 145 20.46 8.85 -14.96
CA LEU A 145 19.27 9.71 -15.01
C LEU A 145 19.62 11.13 -15.47
N GLN A 146 18.81 11.67 -16.38
CA GLN A 146 18.98 13.01 -16.97
C GLN A 146 17.83 13.97 -16.64
N THR A 147 16.72 13.48 -16.14
CA THR A 147 15.61 14.35 -15.67
C THR A 147 16.12 15.31 -14.61
N ARG A 148 15.91 16.61 -14.85
CA ARG A 148 16.35 17.69 -13.98
C ARG A 148 15.14 18.32 -13.29
N ALA A 149 15.35 18.74 -12.04
CA ALA A 149 14.43 19.57 -11.28
C ALA A 149 15.20 20.81 -10.85
N GLU A 150 14.93 21.94 -11.47
CA GLU A 150 15.56 23.24 -11.20
C GLU A 150 14.64 24.08 -10.31
N SER A 151 15.19 24.67 -9.24
CA SER A 151 14.38 25.49 -8.31
C SER A 151 13.94 26.79 -8.99
N ASP A 152 12.67 27.14 -8.83
CA ASP A 152 12.07 28.37 -9.29
C ASP A 152 11.17 28.95 -8.17
N GLY A 153 11.75 29.72 -7.26
CA GLY A 153 11.06 30.17 -6.05
C GLY A 153 10.65 29.02 -5.12
N ASP A 154 9.38 28.86 -4.88
CA ASP A 154 8.80 27.78 -4.07
C ASP A 154 8.45 26.53 -4.89
N ASP A 155 8.67 26.58 -6.21
CA ASP A 155 8.37 25.50 -7.16
C ASP A 155 9.64 24.89 -7.77
N PHE A 156 9.45 23.84 -8.60
CA PHE A 156 10.51 23.24 -9.41
C PHE A 156 10.07 23.17 -10.86
N ILE A 157 10.99 23.57 -11.77
CA ILE A 157 10.86 23.30 -13.20
C ILE A 157 11.46 21.94 -13.49
N ILE A 158 10.61 21.00 -13.94
CA ILE A 158 11.03 19.62 -14.22
C ILE A 158 11.15 19.43 -15.72
N ASN A 159 12.36 19.04 -16.19
CA ASN A 159 12.67 18.74 -17.59
C ASN A 159 13.22 17.32 -17.70
N GLY A 160 12.53 16.46 -18.45
CA GLY A 160 12.95 15.08 -18.69
C GLY A 160 11.80 14.21 -19.17
N GLN A 161 12.09 12.92 -19.32
CA GLN A 161 11.12 11.92 -19.75
C GLN A 161 11.29 10.64 -18.92
N LYS A 162 10.20 10.19 -18.29
CA LYS A 162 10.14 8.89 -17.64
C LYS A 162 9.49 7.87 -18.56
N ILE A 163 9.93 6.59 -18.45
CA ILE A 163 9.44 5.48 -19.28
C ILE A 163 9.20 4.25 -18.41
N TRP A 164 8.42 3.30 -18.91
CA TRP A 164 8.08 2.04 -18.25
C TRP A 164 7.46 2.22 -16.85
N THR A 165 6.74 3.32 -16.67
CA THR A 165 6.06 3.65 -15.42
C THR A 165 4.78 2.81 -15.31
N SER A 166 4.88 1.64 -14.67
CA SER A 166 3.76 0.71 -14.52
C SER A 166 2.56 1.39 -13.86
N TYR A 167 1.40 1.24 -14.50
CA TYR A 167 0.11 1.77 -14.03
C TYR A 167 0.02 3.31 -13.91
N ALA A 168 0.90 4.07 -14.58
CA ALA A 168 0.87 5.54 -14.55
C ALA A 168 -0.48 6.12 -15.00
N ASN A 169 -1.11 5.48 -15.98
CA ASN A 169 -2.43 5.86 -16.50
C ASN A 169 -3.59 5.70 -15.49
N TYR A 170 -3.36 5.01 -14.38
CA TYR A 170 -4.32 4.82 -13.29
C TYR A 170 -3.90 5.50 -11.99
N ALA A 171 -2.68 6.03 -11.93
CA ALA A 171 -2.15 6.65 -10.72
C ALA A 171 -2.68 8.07 -10.52
N ASP A 172 -2.75 8.49 -9.28
CA ASP A 172 -3.05 9.86 -8.88
C ASP A 172 -1.78 10.69 -8.75
N TRP A 173 -0.69 10.02 -8.36
CA TRP A 173 0.60 10.61 -8.06
C TRP A 173 1.75 9.74 -8.58
N ILE A 174 2.90 10.36 -8.79
CA ILE A 174 4.16 9.71 -9.19
C ILE A 174 5.27 10.09 -8.19
N PHE A 175 6.17 9.15 -7.89
CA PHE A 175 7.38 9.38 -7.10
C PHE A 175 8.63 8.89 -7.83
#